data_e25f1121a022b510f768829e132b798a
#
_entry.id   e25f1121a022b510f768829e132b798a
#
_cell.length_a   1.000
_cell.length_b   1.000
_cell.length_c   1.000
_cell.angle_alpha   90.00
_cell.angle_beta   90.00
_cell.angle_gamma   90.00
#
_symmetry.space_group_name_H-M   'P 1'
#
loop_
_entity.id
_entity.type
_entity.pdbx_description
1 polymer ?
#
loop_
_entity_poly.entity_id
_entity_poly.type
_entity_poly.pdbx_seq_one_letter_code
_entity_poly.pdbx_strand_id
1 'polypeptide(L)'
;MFVRTAGCDYSCSWCDSAFTWDGSGKNLITQMTAEEIWAELKRLGGDGFSFVTISGGNPVLLRNLDALVAILKENGIQIGVETQGSKWQEWLYEIDELTISPKPPSSGMKTNYSVLTDILEKLKKRNSHQHISLKIVVFNEEDYNYAKQVHLRYPTIPFYLQIGNDDIATTDNSQLVSKLLARYEALIDQVMADEELKDVKVLPQLHTLIWGNKRGV
;
A
#
# COMPACT_ATOMS: atom_id res chain seq x y z
N MET A 1 7.34 12.67 -2.91
CA MET A 1 6.72 13.13 -1.63
C MET A 1 5.72 12.11 -1.16
N PHE A 2 5.30 12.16 0.13
CA PHE A 2 4.38 11.17 0.70
C PHE A 2 3.26 11.89 1.49
N VAL A 3 2.01 11.52 1.21
CA VAL A 3 0.82 11.99 1.95
C VAL A 3 0.21 10.80 2.69
N ARG A 4 0.14 10.91 4.03
CA ARG A 4 -0.45 9.87 4.86
C ARG A 4 -1.86 10.26 5.27
N THR A 5 -2.85 9.47 4.86
CA THR A 5 -4.25 9.65 5.24
C THR A 5 -4.57 8.98 6.57
N ALA A 6 -5.55 9.50 7.29
CA ALA A 6 -6.10 8.90 8.49
C ALA A 6 -7.46 8.23 8.23
N GLY A 7 -7.77 7.23 9.04
CA GLY A 7 -8.97 6.40 8.92
C GLY A 7 -8.75 5.16 8.04
N CYS A 8 -9.21 4.02 8.53
CA CYS A 8 -9.21 2.75 7.84
C CYS A 8 -10.49 1.98 8.15
N ASP A 9 -11.02 1.27 7.17
CA ASP A 9 -12.15 0.35 7.32
C ASP A 9 -11.71 -1.07 7.67
N TYR A 10 -10.38 -1.30 7.79
CA TYR A 10 -9.77 -2.52 8.28
C TYR A 10 -8.99 -2.25 9.57
N SER A 11 -8.84 -3.30 10.39
CA SER A 11 -8.09 -3.29 11.66
C SER A 11 -7.11 -4.47 11.69
N CYS A 12 -6.16 -4.47 10.74
CA CYS A 12 -5.19 -5.56 10.61
C CYS A 12 -4.38 -5.74 11.89
N SER A 13 -4.22 -6.99 12.35
CA SER A 13 -3.54 -7.34 13.60
C SER A 13 -2.07 -6.89 13.66
N TRP A 14 -1.40 -6.84 12.51
CA TRP A 14 0.01 -6.48 12.34
C TRP A 14 0.22 -5.12 11.65
N CYS A 15 -0.78 -4.20 11.73
CA CYS A 15 -0.71 -2.93 11.05
C CYS A 15 0.41 -2.05 11.62
N ASP A 16 1.41 -1.71 10.80
CA ASP A 16 2.51 -0.80 11.15
C ASP A 16 2.05 0.68 11.22
N SER A 17 0.89 0.97 10.69
CA SER A 17 0.27 2.29 10.63
C SER A 17 -1.02 2.39 11.46
N ALA A 18 -1.18 1.54 12.48
CA ALA A 18 -2.39 1.49 13.31
C ALA A 18 -2.76 2.85 13.91
N PHE A 19 -1.77 3.70 14.21
CA PHE A 19 -1.96 5.06 14.71
C PHE A 19 -2.83 5.95 13.80
N THR A 20 -3.03 5.57 12.55
CA THR A 20 -3.91 6.31 11.60
C THR A 20 -5.39 6.02 11.86
N TRP A 21 -5.76 4.95 12.58
CA TRP A 21 -7.15 4.53 12.76
C TRP A 21 -7.51 4.05 14.17
N ASP A 22 -6.54 3.64 15.02
CA ASP A 22 -6.79 3.09 16.35
C ASP A 22 -6.99 4.15 17.44
N GLY A 23 -6.84 5.42 17.10
CA GLY A 23 -6.94 6.56 18.01
C GLY A 23 -5.64 6.93 18.73
N SER A 24 -4.59 6.07 18.68
CA SER A 24 -3.31 6.36 19.34
C SER A 24 -2.58 7.55 18.71
N GLY A 25 -2.85 7.85 17.44
CA GLY A 25 -2.29 8.98 16.69
C GLY A 25 -3.21 10.19 16.60
N LYS A 26 -4.34 10.23 17.29
CA LYS A 26 -5.36 11.29 17.13
C LYS A 26 -4.80 12.72 17.24
N ASN A 27 -3.85 12.94 18.13
CA ASN A 27 -3.22 14.26 18.33
C ASN A 27 -2.26 14.65 17.19
N LEU A 28 -1.89 13.72 16.31
CA LEU A 28 -1.00 13.94 15.16
C LEU A 28 -1.78 14.08 13.85
N ILE A 29 -3.10 13.83 13.87
CA ILE A 29 -3.95 13.92 12.68
C ILE A 29 -4.46 15.35 12.58
N THR A 30 -4.16 16.00 11.45
CA THR A 30 -4.62 17.34 11.12
C THR A 30 -5.59 17.25 9.94
N GLN A 31 -6.75 17.90 10.07
CA GLN A 31 -7.67 18.06 8.95
C GLN A 31 -7.15 19.20 8.07
N MET A 32 -6.97 18.93 6.78
CA MET A 32 -6.42 19.87 5.82
C MET A 32 -7.27 19.88 4.54
N THR A 33 -7.36 21.02 3.89
CA THR A 33 -7.91 21.12 2.53
C THR A 33 -6.88 20.64 1.49
N ALA A 34 -7.29 20.44 0.26
CA ALA A 34 -6.40 20.05 -0.82
C ALA A 34 -5.31 21.10 -1.08
N GLU A 35 -5.68 22.38 -1.00
CA GLU A 35 -4.78 23.52 -1.17
C GLU A 35 -3.74 23.60 -0.03
N GLU A 36 -4.17 23.35 1.21
CA GLU A 36 -3.27 23.30 2.37
C GLU A 36 -2.27 22.14 2.26
N ILE A 37 -2.73 20.96 1.80
CA ILE A 37 -1.83 19.81 1.54
C ILE A 37 -0.84 20.17 0.44
N TRP A 38 -1.30 20.77 -0.65
CA TRP A 38 -0.42 21.22 -1.74
C TRP A 38 0.62 22.24 -1.24
N ALA A 39 0.20 23.24 -0.49
CA ALA A 39 1.10 24.23 0.07
C ALA A 39 2.17 23.59 0.97
N GLU A 40 1.79 22.59 1.77
CA GLU A 40 2.72 21.87 2.65
C GLU A 40 3.70 20.99 1.83
N LEU A 41 3.25 20.31 0.79
CA LEU A 41 4.13 19.58 -0.13
C LEU A 41 5.17 20.49 -0.77
N LYS A 42 4.76 21.67 -1.22
CA LYS A 42 5.66 22.70 -1.78
C LYS A 42 6.62 23.24 -0.72
N ARG A 43 6.17 23.48 0.51
CA ARG A 43 7.02 23.92 1.62
C ARG A 43 8.12 22.89 1.94
N LEU A 44 7.80 21.59 1.91
CA LEU A 44 8.72 20.50 2.23
C LEU A 44 9.65 20.11 1.07
N GLY A 45 9.13 20.06 -0.15
CA GLY A 45 9.84 19.54 -1.32
C GLY A 45 10.32 20.60 -2.32
N GLY A 46 9.92 21.87 -2.13
CA GLY A 46 10.19 22.93 -3.11
C GLY A 46 9.56 22.62 -4.47
N ASP A 47 10.29 22.88 -5.54
CA ASP A 47 9.88 22.57 -6.92
C ASP A 47 10.54 21.28 -7.44
N GLY A 48 11.28 20.57 -6.61
CA GLY A 48 12.12 19.45 -7.02
C GLY A 48 11.44 18.07 -7.02
N PHE A 49 10.15 17.96 -6.72
CA PHE A 49 9.46 16.66 -6.75
C PHE A 49 8.49 16.56 -7.93
N SER A 50 8.44 15.38 -8.52
CA SER A 50 7.54 15.03 -9.64
C SER A 50 6.56 13.89 -9.31
N PHE A 51 6.63 13.35 -8.09
CA PHE A 51 5.84 12.20 -7.68
C PHE A 51 5.34 12.34 -6.24
N VAL A 52 4.06 12.03 -6.02
CA VAL A 52 3.42 11.98 -4.70
C VAL A 52 2.77 10.63 -4.48
N THR A 53 3.17 9.92 -3.43
CA THR A 53 2.47 8.71 -2.96
C THR A 53 1.44 9.08 -1.92
N ILE A 54 0.20 8.61 -2.09
CA ILE A 54 -0.89 8.76 -1.11
C ILE A 54 -1.19 7.38 -0.53
N SER A 55 -0.98 7.23 0.77
CA SER A 55 -1.20 5.99 1.52
C SER A 55 -1.63 6.31 2.95
N GLY A 56 -1.57 5.37 3.89
CA GLY A 56 -1.84 5.65 5.30
C GLY A 56 -2.79 4.65 5.92
N GLY A 57 -3.98 5.07 6.34
CA GLY A 57 -5.09 4.17 6.67
C GLY A 57 -5.64 3.56 5.38
N ASN A 58 -6.76 4.09 4.87
CA ASN A 58 -7.22 3.72 3.53
C ASN A 58 -7.66 4.98 2.76
N PRO A 59 -6.87 5.44 1.77
CA PRO A 59 -7.17 6.67 1.02
C PRO A 59 -8.56 6.66 0.35
N VAL A 60 -9.05 5.51 -0.10
CA VAL A 60 -10.35 5.41 -0.79
C VAL A 60 -11.56 5.66 0.11
N LEU A 61 -11.36 5.83 1.42
CA LEU A 61 -12.42 6.29 2.32
C LEU A 61 -12.71 7.79 2.17
N LEU A 62 -11.73 8.56 1.71
CA LEU A 62 -11.82 10.00 1.59
C LEU A 62 -12.36 10.38 0.20
N ARG A 63 -13.63 10.83 0.16
CA ARG A 63 -14.27 11.23 -1.10
C ARG A 63 -13.65 12.48 -1.70
N ASN A 64 -13.25 13.41 -0.85
CA ASN A 64 -12.70 14.71 -1.22
C ASN A 64 -11.20 14.69 -1.60
N LEU A 65 -10.59 13.51 -1.76
CA LEU A 65 -9.24 13.40 -2.34
C LEU A 65 -9.22 13.78 -3.83
N ASP A 66 -10.35 13.79 -4.51
CA ASP A 66 -10.49 14.27 -5.90
C ASP A 66 -9.92 15.67 -6.10
N ALA A 67 -10.14 16.59 -5.15
CA ALA A 67 -9.60 17.95 -5.21
C ALA A 67 -8.06 17.96 -5.15
N LEU A 68 -7.46 17.15 -4.27
CA LEU A 68 -5.99 17.03 -4.21
C LEU A 68 -5.44 16.40 -5.48
N VAL A 69 -6.08 15.34 -5.98
CA VAL A 69 -5.69 14.68 -7.22
C VAL A 69 -5.72 15.67 -8.38
N ALA A 70 -6.76 16.52 -8.50
CA ALA A 70 -6.84 17.54 -9.53
C ALA A 70 -5.68 18.55 -9.44
N ILE A 71 -5.39 19.09 -8.24
CA ILE A 71 -4.26 20.02 -8.03
C ILE A 71 -2.94 19.38 -8.44
N LEU A 72 -2.68 18.14 -8.05
CA LEU A 72 -1.44 17.44 -8.38
C LEU A 72 -1.30 17.25 -9.89
N LYS A 73 -2.37 16.82 -10.59
CA LYS A 73 -2.37 16.64 -12.05
C LYS A 73 -2.18 17.97 -12.80
N GLU A 74 -2.84 19.06 -12.39
CA GLU A 74 -2.67 20.39 -12.96
C GLU A 74 -1.23 20.91 -12.86
N ASN A 75 -0.49 20.46 -11.84
CA ASN A 75 0.91 20.82 -11.63
C ASN A 75 1.89 19.78 -12.23
N GLY A 76 1.41 18.81 -13.03
CA GLY A 76 2.24 17.82 -13.69
C GLY A 76 2.88 16.77 -12.76
N ILE A 77 2.30 16.59 -11.57
CA ILE A 77 2.79 15.61 -10.57
C ILE A 77 2.19 14.25 -10.85
N GLN A 78 3.01 13.23 -10.92
CA GLN A 78 2.56 11.84 -10.96
C GLN A 78 2.08 11.40 -9.57
N ILE A 79 1.04 10.57 -9.56
CA ILE A 79 0.35 10.18 -8.31
C ILE A 79 0.37 8.67 -8.16
N GLY A 80 0.97 8.20 -7.07
CA GLY A 80 0.87 6.82 -6.60
C GLY A 80 -0.17 6.70 -5.48
N VAL A 81 -0.97 5.63 -5.49
CA VAL A 81 -1.92 5.33 -4.40
C VAL A 81 -1.75 3.90 -3.94
N GLU A 82 -1.72 3.71 -2.62
CA GLU A 82 -1.81 2.40 -1.99
C GLU A 82 -3.13 2.25 -1.24
N THR A 83 -3.89 1.19 -1.54
CA THR A 83 -5.18 0.86 -0.90
C THR A 83 -5.34 -0.65 -0.73
N GLN A 84 -6.19 -1.10 0.17
CA GLN A 84 -6.58 -2.52 0.25
C GLN A 84 -7.64 -2.94 -0.78
N GLY A 85 -8.19 -2.00 -1.56
CA GLY A 85 -9.19 -2.32 -2.59
C GLY A 85 -10.58 -2.63 -2.04
N SER A 86 -10.95 -2.01 -0.92
CA SER A 86 -12.24 -2.23 -0.26
C SER A 86 -13.38 -1.37 -0.79
N LYS A 87 -13.06 -0.31 -1.54
CA LYS A 87 -14.03 0.67 -2.02
C LYS A 87 -13.59 1.32 -3.33
N TRP A 88 -14.56 1.62 -4.20
CA TRP A 88 -14.35 2.40 -5.40
C TRP A 88 -14.44 3.90 -5.13
N GLN A 89 -13.59 4.67 -5.84
CA GLN A 89 -13.67 6.13 -5.96
C GLN A 89 -13.39 6.52 -7.41
N GLU A 90 -14.14 7.51 -7.95
CA GLU A 90 -13.97 7.93 -9.35
C GLU A 90 -12.60 8.54 -9.64
N TRP A 91 -11.98 9.21 -8.65
CA TRP A 91 -10.65 9.78 -8.79
C TRP A 91 -9.54 8.72 -8.97
N LEU A 92 -9.83 7.43 -8.70
CA LEU A 92 -8.89 6.34 -9.01
C LEU A 92 -8.54 6.26 -10.49
N TYR A 93 -9.37 6.77 -11.37
CA TYR A 93 -9.06 6.85 -12.80
C TYR A 93 -7.89 7.80 -13.14
N GLU A 94 -7.60 8.76 -12.30
CA GLU A 94 -6.58 9.78 -12.52
C GLU A 94 -5.21 9.41 -11.91
N ILE A 95 -5.11 8.26 -11.23
CA ILE A 95 -3.89 7.80 -10.56
C ILE A 95 -2.94 7.17 -11.57
N ASP A 96 -1.65 7.52 -11.50
CA ASP A 96 -0.63 6.99 -12.40
C ASP A 96 -0.16 5.60 -11.97
N GLU A 97 0.06 5.39 -10.66
CA GLU A 97 0.45 4.09 -10.08
C GLU A 97 -0.50 3.67 -8.96
N LEU A 98 -1.23 2.59 -9.17
CA LEU A 98 -2.17 2.06 -8.19
C LEU A 98 -1.70 0.70 -7.67
N THR A 99 -1.33 0.65 -6.40
CA THR A 99 -1.06 -0.60 -5.69
C THR A 99 -2.27 -0.99 -4.86
N ILE A 100 -2.91 -2.09 -5.19
CA ILE A 100 -3.99 -2.66 -4.39
C ILE A 100 -3.41 -3.80 -3.56
N SER A 101 -3.61 -3.74 -2.24
CA SER A 101 -3.06 -4.70 -1.28
C SER A 101 -4.17 -5.44 -0.53
N PRO A 102 -4.82 -6.46 -1.15
CA PRO A 102 -5.78 -7.30 -0.46
C PRO A 102 -5.13 -7.94 0.78
N LYS A 103 -5.89 -8.01 1.86
CA LYS A 103 -5.32 -8.42 3.15
C LYS A 103 -5.41 -9.93 3.33
N PRO A 104 -4.27 -10.60 3.65
CA PRO A 104 -4.20 -12.04 3.85
C PRO A 104 -4.84 -12.46 5.19
N PRO A 105 -5.03 -13.78 5.43
CA PRO A 105 -5.66 -14.32 6.64
C PRO A 105 -5.02 -13.85 7.95
N SER A 106 -3.69 -13.75 8.01
CA SER A 106 -2.96 -13.27 9.20
C SER A 106 -3.38 -11.88 9.67
N SER A 107 -3.93 -11.07 8.78
CA SER A 107 -4.45 -9.74 9.12
C SER A 107 -5.71 -9.78 9.99
N GLY A 108 -6.43 -10.90 10.02
CA GLY A 108 -7.77 -11.01 10.58
C GLY A 108 -8.88 -10.38 9.72
N MET A 109 -8.54 -9.82 8.56
CA MET A 109 -9.50 -9.17 7.65
C MET A 109 -9.91 -10.11 6.52
N LYS A 110 -11.03 -9.78 5.87
CA LYS A 110 -11.54 -10.54 4.72
C LYS A 110 -11.61 -9.64 3.48
N THR A 111 -10.97 -10.10 2.40
CA THR A 111 -11.07 -9.42 1.11
C THR A 111 -12.44 -9.65 0.48
N ASN A 112 -13.09 -8.55 0.07
CA ASN A 112 -14.30 -8.64 -0.74
C ASN A 112 -13.91 -8.73 -2.23
N TYR A 113 -13.85 -9.95 -2.74
CA TYR A 113 -13.46 -10.21 -4.14
C TYR A 113 -14.41 -9.59 -5.17
N SER A 114 -15.69 -9.40 -4.84
CA SER A 114 -16.61 -8.78 -5.80
C SER A 114 -16.27 -7.29 -5.98
N VAL A 115 -15.94 -6.59 -4.90
CA VAL A 115 -15.49 -5.19 -4.94
C VAL A 115 -14.13 -5.08 -5.64
N LEU A 116 -13.19 -5.95 -5.30
CA LEU A 116 -11.86 -5.96 -5.93
C LEU A 116 -11.96 -6.20 -7.44
N THR A 117 -12.76 -7.18 -7.87
CA THR A 117 -12.99 -7.45 -9.28
C THR A 117 -13.63 -6.26 -10.00
N ASP A 118 -14.68 -5.64 -9.41
CA ASP A 118 -15.32 -4.44 -9.97
C ASP A 118 -14.34 -3.28 -10.16
N ILE A 119 -13.45 -3.03 -9.17
CA ILE A 119 -12.40 -2.02 -9.26
C ILE A 119 -11.47 -2.31 -10.46
N LEU A 120 -10.93 -3.53 -10.55
CA LEU A 120 -10.00 -3.92 -11.60
C LEU A 120 -10.64 -3.88 -12.99
N GLU A 121 -11.91 -4.27 -13.12
CA GLU A 121 -12.65 -4.21 -14.37
C GLU A 121 -12.92 -2.77 -14.83
N LYS A 122 -13.29 -1.87 -13.90
CA LYS A 122 -13.49 -0.45 -14.20
C LYS A 122 -12.20 0.18 -14.72
N LEU A 123 -11.10 -0.05 -14.03
CA LEU A 123 -9.80 0.47 -14.43
C LEU A 123 -9.35 -0.06 -15.79
N LYS A 124 -9.55 -1.36 -16.05
CA LYS A 124 -9.24 -1.98 -17.35
C LYS A 124 -10.05 -1.39 -18.51
N LYS A 125 -11.34 -1.08 -18.30
CA LYS A 125 -12.23 -0.54 -19.34
C LYS A 125 -11.83 0.85 -19.82
N ARG A 126 -11.20 1.67 -18.98
CA ARG A 126 -10.84 3.06 -19.33
C ARG A 126 -9.58 3.17 -20.20
N ASN A 127 -8.90 2.06 -20.49
CA ASN A 127 -7.67 2.03 -21.32
C ASN A 127 -6.62 3.05 -20.83
N SER A 128 -6.46 3.14 -19.53
CA SER A 128 -5.61 4.14 -18.89
C SER A 128 -4.13 3.72 -18.96
N HIS A 129 -3.24 4.70 -19.06
CA HIS A 129 -1.79 4.54 -18.91
C HIS A 129 -1.39 4.22 -17.45
N GLN A 130 -2.33 3.74 -16.64
CA GLN A 130 -2.12 3.44 -15.23
C GLN A 130 -1.31 2.17 -15.04
N HIS A 131 -0.35 2.23 -14.16
CA HIS A 131 0.34 1.06 -13.66
C HIS A 131 -0.41 0.49 -12.45
N ILE A 132 -1.22 -0.55 -12.68
CA ILE A 132 -1.96 -1.23 -11.61
C ILE A 132 -1.17 -2.45 -11.19
N SER A 133 -1.04 -2.65 -9.89
CA SER A 133 -0.40 -3.83 -9.30
C SER A 133 -1.17 -4.36 -8.09
N LEU A 134 -1.03 -5.66 -7.83
CA LEU A 134 -1.47 -6.29 -6.59
C LEU A 134 -0.26 -6.58 -5.71
N LYS A 135 -0.39 -6.34 -4.40
CA LYS A 135 0.66 -6.58 -3.41
C LYS A 135 0.10 -7.30 -2.19
N ILE A 136 0.63 -8.46 -1.85
CA ILE A 136 0.24 -9.21 -0.66
C ILE A 136 1.41 -9.26 0.32
N VAL A 137 1.14 -8.95 1.59
CA VAL A 137 2.11 -9.10 2.68
C VAL A 137 2.00 -10.52 3.21
N VAL A 138 3.14 -11.22 3.34
CA VAL A 138 3.22 -12.63 3.72
C VAL A 138 3.94 -12.78 5.05
N PHE A 139 3.32 -13.46 5.99
CA PHE A 139 3.89 -13.78 7.30
C PHE A 139 4.09 -15.28 7.52
N ASN A 140 3.26 -16.09 6.86
CA ASN A 140 3.21 -17.54 7.05
C ASN A 140 2.69 -18.24 5.79
N GLU A 141 2.62 -19.56 5.85
CA GLU A 141 2.18 -20.42 4.74
C GLU A 141 0.72 -20.18 4.32
N GLU A 142 -0.17 -19.83 5.26
CA GLU A 142 -1.56 -19.53 4.95
C GLU A 142 -1.68 -18.25 4.10
N ASP A 143 -0.88 -17.23 4.43
CA ASP A 143 -0.79 -15.99 3.65
C ASP A 143 -0.19 -16.22 2.26
N TYR A 144 0.82 -17.10 2.17
CA TYR A 144 1.41 -17.48 0.90
C TYR A 144 0.40 -18.16 -0.02
N ASN A 145 -0.35 -19.13 0.50
CA ASN A 145 -1.39 -19.83 -0.24
C ASN A 145 -2.53 -18.89 -0.65
N TYR A 146 -2.89 -17.95 0.21
CA TYR A 146 -3.83 -16.89 -0.13
C TYR A 146 -3.30 -16.00 -1.27
N ALA A 147 -2.05 -15.58 -1.20
CA ALA A 147 -1.43 -14.76 -2.23
C ALA A 147 -1.42 -15.48 -3.59
N LYS A 148 -1.09 -16.76 -3.59
CA LYS A 148 -1.15 -17.62 -4.78
C LYS A 148 -2.55 -17.68 -5.38
N GLN A 149 -3.59 -17.85 -4.56
CA GLN A 149 -4.99 -17.83 -5.01
C GLN A 149 -5.39 -16.48 -5.63
N VAL A 150 -4.92 -15.36 -5.04
CA VAL A 150 -5.17 -14.03 -5.58
C VAL A 150 -4.47 -13.85 -6.93
N HIS A 151 -3.21 -14.26 -7.04
CA HIS A 151 -2.44 -14.20 -8.30
C HIS A 151 -3.13 -15.01 -9.41
N LEU A 152 -3.49 -16.25 -9.14
CA LEU A 152 -4.18 -17.12 -10.10
C LEU A 152 -5.56 -16.57 -10.52
N ARG A 153 -6.22 -15.81 -9.64
CA ARG A 153 -7.49 -15.17 -9.97
C ARG A 153 -7.33 -13.95 -10.88
N TYR A 154 -6.19 -13.25 -10.81
CA TYR A 154 -5.90 -12.03 -11.57
C TYR A 154 -4.54 -12.14 -12.30
N PRO A 155 -4.34 -13.12 -13.17
CA PRO A 155 -3.02 -13.49 -13.70
C PRO A 155 -2.42 -12.43 -14.65
N THR A 156 -3.20 -11.46 -15.08
CA THR A 156 -2.73 -10.38 -15.98
C THR A 156 -2.29 -9.11 -15.25
N ILE A 157 -2.45 -9.08 -13.92
CA ILE A 157 -2.08 -7.92 -13.11
C ILE A 157 -0.68 -8.16 -12.52
N PRO A 158 0.28 -7.24 -12.68
CA PRO A 158 1.57 -7.30 -12.00
C PRO A 158 1.40 -7.60 -10.50
N PHE A 159 2.14 -8.59 -10.01
CA PHE A 159 1.92 -9.12 -8.68
C PHE A 159 3.20 -9.08 -7.82
N TYR A 160 3.05 -8.64 -6.60
CA TYR A 160 4.13 -8.51 -5.64
C TYR A 160 3.83 -9.25 -4.35
N LEU A 161 4.79 -10.00 -3.85
CA LEU A 161 4.81 -10.50 -2.48
C LEU A 161 5.77 -9.65 -1.66
N GLN A 162 5.39 -9.34 -0.44
CA GLN A 162 6.25 -8.60 0.48
C GLN A 162 6.31 -9.33 1.81
N ILE A 163 7.52 -9.45 2.37
CA ILE A 163 7.63 -9.96 3.75
C ILE A 163 6.96 -9.01 4.73
N GLY A 164 6.30 -9.57 5.74
CA GLY A 164 5.68 -8.80 6.82
C GLY A 164 6.59 -8.65 8.03
N ASN A 165 6.52 -7.49 8.69
CA ASN A 165 7.13 -7.25 9.99
C ASN A 165 6.07 -7.49 11.09
N ASP A 166 6.26 -8.54 11.89
CA ASP A 166 5.41 -8.91 13.01
C ASP A 166 5.92 -8.38 14.36
N ASP A 167 7.07 -7.72 14.37
CA ASP A 167 7.70 -7.16 15.57
C ASP A 167 7.75 -5.62 15.49
N ILE A 168 6.57 -5.01 15.42
CA ILE A 168 6.38 -3.56 15.27
C ILE A 168 6.73 -2.75 16.52
N ALA A 169 7.04 -3.41 17.64
CA ALA A 169 7.35 -2.78 18.92
C ALA A 169 8.84 -2.81 19.27
N THR A 170 9.64 -3.66 18.63
CA THR A 170 11.07 -3.76 18.96
C THR A 170 11.82 -2.48 18.66
N THR A 171 12.80 -2.19 19.51
CA THR A 171 13.78 -1.11 19.34
C THR A 171 15.16 -1.66 18.91
N ASP A 172 15.34 -2.98 18.88
CA ASP A 172 16.56 -3.63 18.38
C ASP A 172 16.49 -3.75 16.85
N ASN A 173 16.94 -2.68 16.18
CA ASN A 173 16.95 -2.64 14.73
C ASN A 173 17.86 -3.70 14.10
N SER A 174 18.96 -4.08 14.74
CA SER A 174 19.89 -5.08 14.18
C SER A 174 19.26 -6.45 14.13
N GLN A 175 18.60 -6.86 15.22
CA GLN A 175 17.88 -8.13 15.28
C GLN A 175 16.70 -8.12 14.31
N LEU A 176 15.95 -7.01 14.25
CA LEU A 176 14.81 -6.85 13.33
C LEU A 176 15.23 -7.01 11.86
N VAL A 177 16.29 -6.31 11.45
CA VAL A 177 16.82 -6.38 10.08
C VAL A 177 17.28 -7.80 9.74
N SER A 178 18.03 -8.45 10.63
CA SER A 178 18.49 -9.82 10.42
C SER A 178 17.33 -10.81 10.25
N LYS A 179 16.29 -10.68 11.08
CA LYS A 179 15.07 -11.50 11.00
C LYS A 179 14.31 -11.27 9.68
N LEU A 180 14.17 -10.00 9.26
CA LEU A 180 13.47 -9.67 8.03
C LEU A 180 14.24 -10.12 6.78
N LEU A 181 15.58 -10.03 6.78
CA LEU A 181 16.39 -10.52 5.66
C LEU A 181 16.30 -12.05 5.53
N ALA A 182 16.36 -12.80 6.64
CA ALA A 182 16.20 -14.24 6.60
C ALA A 182 14.80 -14.67 6.08
N ARG A 183 13.75 -13.96 6.49
CA ARG A 183 12.39 -14.19 5.95
C ARG A 183 12.27 -13.83 4.47
N TYR A 184 12.95 -12.77 4.05
CA TYR A 184 12.97 -12.35 2.66
C TYR A 184 13.63 -13.39 1.77
N GLU A 185 14.78 -13.92 2.18
CA GLU A 185 15.49 -15.02 1.52
C GLU A 185 14.58 -16.25 1.40
N ALA A 186 13.99 -16.70 2.51
CA ALA A 186 13.10 -17.86 2.51
C ALA A 186 11.88 -17.67 1.58
N LEU A 187 11.28 -16.46 1.54
CA LEU A 187 10.16 -16.18 0.63
C LEU A 187 10.61 -16.17 -0.84
N ILE A 188 11.82 -15.69 -1.15
CA ILE A 188 12.39 -15.77 -2.50
C ILE A 188 12.54 -17.23 -2.91
N ASP A 189 13.17 -18.08 -2.07
CA ASP A 189 13.38 -19.49 -2.36
C ASP A 189 12.06 -20.23 -2.57
N GLN A 190 11.02 -19.92 -1.77
CA GLN A 190 9.69 -20.49 -1.89
C GLN A 190 9.03 -20.09 -3.23
N VAL A 191 9.10 -18.83 -3.62
CA VAL A 191 8.55 -18.33 -4.89
C VAL A 191 9.31 -18.92 -6.08
N MET A 192 10.63 -19.01 -6.01
CA MET A 192 11.45 -19.59 -7.09
C MET A 192 11.16 -21.08 -7.32
N ALA A 193 10.76 -21.81 -6.28
CA ALA A 193 10.37 -23.22 -6.37
C ALA A 193 8.93 -23.43 -6.86
N ASP A 194 8.10 -22.39 -6.90
CA ASP A 194 6.67 -22.48 -7.26
C ASP A 194 6.45 -22.12 -8.74
N GLU A 195 6.08 -23.12 -9.54
CA GLU A 195 5.82 -22.96 -10.98
C GLU A 195 4.69 -21.98 -11.31
N GLU A 196 3.75 -21.77 -10.39
CA GLU A 196 2.61 -20.88 -10.58
C GLU A 196 2.89 -19.43 -10.22
N LEU A 197 4.08 -19.12 -9.66
CA LEU A 197 4.49 -17.78 -9.21
C LEU A 197 5.75 -17.25 -9.92
N LYS A 198 6.10 -17.79 -11.10
CA LYS A 198 7.33 -17.45 -11.81
C LYS A 198 7.48 -15.98 -12.22
N ASP A 199 6.37 -15.28 -12.43
CA ASP A 199 6.33 -13.87 -12.82
C ASP A 199 6.10 -12.91 -11.63
N VAL A 200 5.99 -13.47 -10.42
CA VAL A 200 5.79 -12.70 -9.19
C VAL A 200 7.11 -12.08 -8.72
N LYS A 201 7.05 -10.83 -8.26
CA LYS A 201 8.19 -10.13 -7.69
C LYS A 201 8.11 -10.15 -6.16
N VAL A 202 9.23 -10.48 -5.52
CA VAL A 202 9.33 -10.47 -4.05
C VAL A 202 9.99 -9.18 -3.60
N LEU A 203 9.38 -8.48 -2.64
CA LEU A 203 9.84 -7.19 -2.13
C LEU A 203 10.23 -7.28 -0.66
N PRO A 204 11.32 -6.62 -0.24
CA PRO A 204 11.58 -6.38 1.16
C PRO A 204 10.67 -5.27 1.69
N GLN A 205 10.53 -5.17 3.00
CA GLN A 205 9.92 -4.01 3.65
C GLN A 205 11.00 -2.93 3.86
N LEU A 206 11.33 -2.21 2.78
CA LEU A 206 12.52 -1.37 2.68
C LEU A 206 12.63 -0.31 3.79
N HIS A 207 11.52 0.37 4.13
CA HIS A 207 11.54 1.38 5.19
C HIS A 207 11.92 0.78 6.55
N THR A 208 11.45 -0.43 6.85
CA THR A 208 11.82 -1.13 8.09
C THR A 208 13.29 -1.55 8.10
N LEU A 209 13.84 -1.95 6.96
CA LEU A 209 15.27 -2.28 6.86
C LEU A 209 16.17 -1.07 7.10
N ILE A 210 15.73 0.14 6.69
CA ILE A 210 16.53 1.37 6.81
C ILE A 210 16.31 2.06 8.17
N TRP A 211 15.07 2.16 8.62
CA TRP A 211 14.70 2.98 9.78
C TRP A 211 14.08 2.21 10.95
N GLY A 212 14.01 0.87 10.84
CA GLY A 212 13.35 0.03 11.85
C GLY A 212 11.86 0.38 11.96
N ASN A 213 11.38 0.43 13.19
CA ASN A 213 9.99 0.77 13.48
C ASN A 213 9.75 2.29 13.67
N LYS A 214 10.67 3.13 13.18
CA LYS A 214 10.54 4.58 13.30
C LYS A 214 9.35 5.08 12.48
N ARG A 215 8.52 5.94 13.10
CA ARG A 215 7.37 6.59 12.43
C ARG A 215 7.79 7.88 11.75
N GLY A 216 7.12 8.20 10.63
CA GLY A 216 7.30 9.49 9.93
C GLY A 216 8.58 9.57 9.08
N VAL A 217 9.09 8.45 8.63
CA VAL A 217 10.26 8.33 7.74
C VAL A 217 9.87 7.85 6.37
#